data_3af664f1c04b65cf9c06405cfeb55385
#
_entry.id   3af664f1c04b65cf9c06405cfeb55385
#
_cell.length_a   1.000
_cell.length_b   1.000
_cell.length_c   1.000
_cell.angle_alpha   90.00
_cell.angle_beta   90.00
_cell.angle_gamma   90.00
#
_symmetry.space_group_name_H-M   'P 1'
#
loop_
_entity.id
_entity.type
_entity.pdbx_description
1 polymer ?
#
loop_
_entity_poly.entity_id
_entity_poly.type
_entity_poly.pdbx_seq_one_letter_code
_entity_poly.pdbx_strand_id
1 'polypeptide(L)'
;PGQIPGFTQVAGFDGQGFVLENEAVLPKAWFVDSVMTVSTPQAAFDALNSGLGDARRLAVVETSSPIVASPAGGTVTVQEYSAHTIRLQTESTEAGFLVLSEIYYPAGWSATLNGAEIPIHKTNYLLRGLEIPTGSHTVELTFEPSWLSGAKTAALGAHLVILILVFGAGIMEFRNGRAA
;
A
#
# COMPACT_ATOMS: atom_id res chain seq x y z
N PRO A 1 -0.47 21.88 30.91
CA PRO A 1 0.26 20.93 30.07
C PRO A 1 1.01 21.74 29.02
N GLY A 2 2.34 21.51 28.92
CA GLY A 2 3.17 22.24 27.95
C GLY A 2 2.71 21.92 26.53
N GLN A 3 2.63 22.92 25.67
CA GLN A 3 2.37 22.74 24.24
C GLN A 3 3.50 21.91 23.63
N ILE A 4 3.18 20.78 23.01
CA ILE A 4 4.15 20.01 22.24
C ILE A 4 4.21 20.65 20.85
N PRO A 5 5.37 21.15 20.40
CA PRO A 5 5.48 21.81 19.09
C PRO A 5 5.02 20.89 17.97
N GLY A 6 4.20 21.40 17.05
CA GLY A 6 3.66 20.64 15.91
C GLY A 6 2.46 19.75 16.23
N PHE A 7 1.91 19.86 17.46
CA PHE A 7 0.71 19.12 17.84
C PHE A 7 -0.36 20.04 18.40
N THR A 8 -1.60 19.83 17.99
CA THR A 8 -2.78 20.53 18.50
C THR A 8 -3.66 19.59 19.29
N GLN A 9 -4.10 20.02 20.48
CA GLN A 9 -5.02 19.24 21.28
C GLN A 9 -6.42 19.28 20.69
N VAL A 10 -6.95 18.13 20.25
CA VAL A 10 -8.28 18.00 19.63
C VAL A 10 -9.34 17.43 20.57
N ALA A 11 -8.94 16.74 21.65
CA ALA A 11 -9.83 16.27 22.69
C ALA A 11 -9.11 16.15 24.04
N GLY A 12 -9.87 16.23 25.13
CA GLY A 12 -9.38 16.01 26.48
C GLY A 12 -10.38 15.19 27.29
N PHE A 13 -9.87 14.37 28.21
CA PHE A 13 -10.67 13.55 29.12
C PHE A 13 -10.33 13.98 30.54
N ASP A 14 -11.31 14.34 31.34
CA ASP A 14 -11.16 14.89 32.70
C ASP A 14 -10.16 14.07 33.56
N GLY A 15 -8.95 14.62 33.71
CA GLY A 15 -7.87 14.06 34.52
C GLY A 15 -7.23 12.77 34.01
N GLN A 16 -7.62 12.24 32.85
CA GLN A 16 -7.15 10.94 32.33
C GLN A 16 -6.28 11.03 31.07
N GLY A 17 -6.26 12.15 30.38
CA GLY A 17 -5.43 12.33 29.19
C GLY A 17 -6.01 13.29 28.15
N PHE A 18 -5.32 13.39 27.04
CA PHE A 18 -5.71 14.23 25.90
C PHE A 18 -5.28 13.58 24.58
N VAL A 19 -5.98 13.91 23.51
CA VAL A 19 -5.65 13.50 22.13
C VAL A 19 -4.99 14.69 21.44
N LEU A 20 -3.82 14.45 20.87
CA LEU A 20 -3.09 15.42 20.08
C LEU A 20 -3.15 15.04 18.61
N GLU A 21 -3.45 16.01 17.76
CA GLU A 21 -3.33 15.91 16.31
C GLU A 21 -1.94 16.42 15.87
N ASN A 22 -1.26 15.64 15.04
CA ASN A 22 -0.01 16.06 14.41
C ASN A 22 -0.32 16.84 13.12
N GLU A 23 -0.16 18.15 13.14
CA GLU A 23 -0.40 19.01 11.96
C GLU A 23 0.67 18.85 10.87
N ALA A 24 1.82 18.27 11.20
CA ALA A 24 2.94 18.07 10.29
C ALA A 24 2.96 16.69 9.63
N VAL A 25 1.86 15.93 9.72
CA VAL A 25 1.77 14.60 9.09
C VAL A 25 1.93 14.70 7.57
N LEU A 26 2.63 13.72 6.99
CA LEU A 26 2.71 13.57 5.54
C LEU A 26 1.38 13.05 4.99
N PRO A 27 0.98 13.45 3.78
CA PRO A 27 -0.22 12.93 3.14
C PRO A 27 -0.08 11.43 2.83
N LYS A 28 -1.16 10.79 2.39
CA LYS A 28 -1.17 9.39 1.97
C LYS A 28 -0.29 9.11 0.75
N ALA A 29 -0.18 10.09 -0.13
CA ALA A 29 0.72 10.05 -1.28
C ALA A 29 1.21 11.47 -1.60
N TRP A 30 2.45 11.60 -2.07
CA TRP A 30 3.03 12.90 -2.46
C TRP A 30 4.16 12.71 -3.46
N PHE A 31 4.35 13.69 -4.33
CA PHE A 31 5.53 13.78 -5.18
C PHE A 31 6.71 14.35 -4.41
N VAL A 32 7.91 13.86 -4.72
CA VAL A 32 9.17 14.38 -4.18
C VAL A 32 9.95 15.12 -5.25
N ASP A 33 10.78 16.08 -4.83
CA ASP A 33 11.62 16.90 -5.74
C ASP A 33 12.87 16.15 -6.22
N SER A 34 13.32 15.16 -5.45
CA SER A 34 14.54 14.42 -5.75
C SER A 34 14.51 12.99 -5.19
N VAL A 35 15.30 12.11 -5.82
CA VAL A 35 15.49 10.73 -5.40
C VAL A 35 16.97 10.45 -5.19
N MET A 36 17.30 9.86 -4.06
CA MET A 36 18.59 9.23 -3.79
C MET A 36 18.44 7.72 -3.96
N THR A 37 19.20 7.13 -4.87
CA THR A 37 19.22 5.68 -5.04
C THR A 37 20.32 5.04 -4.21
N VAL A 38 20.00 3.92 -3.56
CA VAL A 38 20.92 3.12 -2.74
C VAL A 38 20.75 1.64 -3.06
N SER A 39 21.81 0.86 -2.89
CA SER A 39 21.82 -0.56 -3.28
C SER A 39 21.48 -1.53 -2.14
N THR A 40 21.39 -1.04 -0.89
CA THR A 40 21.16 -1.91 0.27
C THR A 40 20.18 -1.28 1.27
N PRO A 41 19.43 -2.08 2.03
CA PRO A 41 18.58 -1.57 3.11
C PRO A 41 19.36 -0.78 4.18
N GLN A 42 20.59 -1.23 4.50
CA GLN A 42 21.42 -0.51 5.47
C GLN A 42 21.79 0.89 4.98
N ALA A 43 22.15 1.02 3.70
CA ALA A 43 22.45 2.35 3.12
C ALA A 43 21.22 3.25 3.10
N ALA A 44 20.00 2.70 2.89
CA ALA A 44 18.77 3.46 3.00
C ALA A 44 18.52 3.95 4.43
N PHE A 45 18.71 3.07 5.41
CA PHE A 45 18.57 3.42 6.82
C PHE A 45 19.59 4.50 7.25
N ASP A 46 20.84 4.35 6.87
CA ASP A 46 21.91 5.30 7.20
C ASP A 46 21.66 6.67 6.53
N ALA A 47 21.24 6.66 5.27
CA ALA A 47 20.87 7.88 4.56
C ALA A 47 19.74 8.64 5.28
N LEU A 48 18.68 7.97 5.66
CA LEU A 48 17.55 8.59 6.38
C LEU A 48 17.94 9.14 7.74
N ASN A 49 18.86 8.47 8.47
CA ASN A 49 19.33 8.90 9.79
C ASN A 49 20.41 9.98 9.73
N SER A 50 21.04 10.21 8.59
CA SER A 50 22.08 11.24 8.42
C SER A 50 21.55 12.67 8.37
N GLY A 51 20.23 12.87 8.42
CA GLY A 51 19.61 14.19 8.31
C GLY A 51 19.63 14.76 6.89
N LEU A 52 19.66 13.91 5.87
CA LEU A 52 19.79 14.27 4.44
C LEU A 52 18.68 15.14 3.86
N GLY A 53 17.62 15.43 4.60
CA GLY A 53 16.60 16.35 4.12
C GLY A 53 15.17 16.02 4.56
N ASP A 54 14.25 16.82 4.08
CA ASP A 54 12.83 16.67 4.34
C ASP A 54 12.24 15.53 3.49
N ALA A 55 11.61 14.54 4.13
CA ALA A 55 10.93 13.44 3.47
C ALA A 55 9.77 13.88 2.53
N ARG A 56 9.35 15.15 2.63
CA ARG A 56 8.41 15.77 1.66
C ARG A 56 9.06 16.01 0.31
N ARG A 57 10.39 16.17 0.27
CA ARG A 57 11.12 16.61 -0.90
C ARG A 57 12.13 15.61 -1.43
N LEU A 58 12.62 14.71 -0.57
CA LEU A 58 13.62 13.70 -0.93
C LEU A 58 13.10 12.31 -0.58
N ALA A 59 13.19 11.39 -1.54
CA ALA A 59 13.00 9.96 -1.31
C ALA A 59 14.32 9.20 -1.42
N VAL A 60 14.52 8.22 -0.54
CA VAL A 60 15.61 7.25 -0.62
C VAL A 60 15.05 5.95 -1.17
N VAL A 61 15.54 5.49 -2.32
CA VAL A 61 15.00 4.31 -3.02
C VAL A 61 16.03 3.21 -3.12
N GLU A 62 15.63 2.01 -2.69
CA GLU A 62 16.47 0.81 -2.79
C GLU A 62 16.39 0.24 -4.21
N THR A 63 17.35 0.58 -5.06
CA THR A 63 17.45 0.08 -6.44
C THR A 63 18.87 0.19 -6.97
N SER A 64 19.20 -0.64 -7.96
CA SER A 64 20.45 -0.55 -8.72
C SER A 64 20.31 0.30 -9.97
N SER A 65 19.09 0.67 -10.36
CA SER A 65 18.83 1.50 -11.53
C SER A 65 18.66 2.97 -11.12
N PRO A 66 19.17 3.92 -11.90
CA PRO A 66 18.93 5.33 -11.63
C PRO A 66 17.44 5.65 -11.80
N ILE A 67 16.87 6.36 -10.86
CA ILE A 67 15.51 6.90 -10.93
C ILE A 67 15.62 8.41 -11.12
N VAL A 68 14.88 8.92 -12.07
CA VAL A 68 14.80 10.35 -12.33
C VAL A 68 13.56 10.89 -11.63
N ALA A 69 13.75 11.86 -10.75
CA ALA A 69 12.68 12.70 -10.22
C ALA A 69 12.95 14.13 -10.62
N SER A 70 11.92 14.84 -10.99
CA SER A 70 12.01 16.27 -11.33
C SER A 70 11.34 17.07 -10.21
N PRO A 71 11.88 18.24 -9.84
CA PRO A 71 11.30 19.13 -8.85
C PRO A 71 9.99 19.80 -9.30
N ALA A 72 9.53 19.53 -10.49
CA ALA A 72 8.27 20.06 -10.99
C ALA A 72 7.10 19.36 -10.30
N GLY A 73 6.55 20.04 -9.33
CA GLY A 73 5.47 19.53 -8.49
C GLY A 73 4.33 18.89 -9.28
N GLY A 74 4.01 17.65 -8.91
CA GLY A 74 2.80 16.98 -9.31
C GLY A 74 1.74 17.10 -8.23
N THR A 75 0.48 16.94 -8.60
CA THR A 75 -0.63 16.76 -7.67
C THR A 75 -1.06 15.30 -7.65
N VAL A 76 -1.51 14.84 -6.49
CA VAL A 76 -2.10 13.51 -6.34
C VAL A 76 -3.36 13.60 -5.50
N THR A 77 -4.41 12.96 -5.97
CA THR A 77 -5.69 12.84 -5.27
C THR A 77 -6.00 11.38 -5.03
N VAL A 78 -6.30 11.03 -3.79
CA VAL A 78 -6.75 9.68 -3.42
C VAL A 78 -8.22 9.55 -3.78
N GLN A 79 -8.56 8.70 -4.74
CA GLN A 79 -9.93 8.44 -5.19
C GLN A 79 -10.57 7.28 -4.42
N GLU A 80 -9.77 6.25 -4.12
CA GLU A 80 -10.20 5.09 -3.35
C GLU A 80 -9.08 4.64 -2.42
N TYR A 81 -9.45 4.27 -1.20
CA TYR A 81 -8.52 3.72 -0.23
C TYR A 81 -9.21 2.62 0.59
N SER A 82 -8.83 1.38 0.32
CA SER A 82 -9.36 0.20 0.99
C SER A 82 -8.24 -0.76 1.40
N ALA A 83 -8.59 -1.85 2.07
CA ALA A 83 -7.61 -2.87 2.48
C ALA A 83 -6.93 -3.58 1.29
N HIS A 84 -7.58 -3.58 0.12
CA HIS A 84 -7.11 -4.33 -1.05
C HIS A 84 -6.91 -3.47 -2.30
N THR A 85 -7.34 -2.22 -2.28
CA THR A 85 -7.28 -1.33 -3.44
C THR A 85 -6.94 0.09 -3.00
N ILE A 86 -5.99 0.69 -3.68
CA ILE A 86 -5.68 2.12 -3.57
C ILE A 86 -5.71 2.67 -4.99
N ARG A 87 -6.61 3.64 -5.25
CA ARG A 87 -6.69 4.32 -6.54
C ARG A 87 -6.37 5.80 -6.37
N LEU A 88 -5.41 6.26 -7.17
CA LEU A 88 -4.92 7.61 -7.16
C LEU A 88 -5.10 8.24 -8.54
N GLN A 89 -5.43 9.53 -8.57
CA GLN A 89 -5.32 10.35 -9.75
C GLN A 89 -4.11 11.26 -9.60
N THR A 90 -3.22 11.23 -10.57
CA THR A 90 -2.00 12.07 -10.58
C THR A 90 -2.05 13.03 -11.76
N GLU A 91 -1.47 14.21 -11.57
CA GLU A 91 -1.26 15.19 -12.63
C GLU A 91 0.11 15.84 -12.42
N SER A 92 0.97 15.80 -13.43
CA SER A 92 2.32 16.37 -13.37
C SER A 92 2.77 16.90 -14.73
N THR A 93 3.46 18.03 -14.73
CA THR A 93 4.03 18.64 -15.94
C THR A 93 5.33 17.98 -16.38
N GLU A 94 5.99 17.24 -15.50
CA GLU A 94 7.21 16.50 -15.75
C GLU A 94 7.14 15.10 -15.15
N ALA A 95 8.06 14.20 -15.59
CA ALA A 95 8.18 12.89 -14.94
C ALA A 95 8.61 13.06 -13.49
N GLY A 96 7.92 12.38 -12.58
CA GLY A 96 8.11 12.53 -11.14
C GLY A 96 8.16 11.20 -10.41
N PHE A 97 8.54 11.27 -9.14
CA PHE A 97 8.52 10.12 -8.25
C PHE A 97 7.49 10.33 -7.14
N LEU A 98 6.51 9.44 -7.09
CA LEU A 98 5.41 9.45 -6.12
C LEU A 98 5.74 8.52 -4.96
N VAL A 99 5.72 9.04 -3.75
CA VAL A 99 5.83 8.25 -2.51
C VAL A 99 4.45 8.02 -1.94
N LEU A 100 4.18 6.79 -1.49
CA LEU A 100 2.97 6.41 -0.77
C LEU A 100 3.33 6.10 0.69
N SER A 101 2.56 6.65 1.62
CA SER A 101 2.66 6.36 3.07
C SER A 101 2.07 4.98 3.40
N GLU A 102 2.55 3.96 2.67
CA GLU A 102 2.12 2.57 2.80
C GLU A 102 3.34 1.65 2.88
N ILE A 103 3.27 0.65 3.75
CA ILE A 103 4.38 -0.29 3.94
C ILE A 103 4.61 -1.09 2.66
N TYR A 104 5.86 -1.11 2.19
CA TYR A 104 6.30 -1.95 1.09
C TYR A 104 6.17 -3.43 1.46
N TYR A 105 5.30 -4.12 0.76
CA TYR A 105 5.09 -5.56 0.91
C TYR A 105 4.97 -6.20 -0.47
N PRO A 106 6.05 -6.83 -0.99
CA PRO A 106 6.09 -7.33 -2.37
C PRO A 106 5.22 -8.57 -2.60
N ALA A 107 4.85 -9.29 -1.53
CA ALA A 107 4.06 -10.52 -1.66
C ALA A 107 2.57 -10.23 -1.79
N GLY A 108 2.13 -9.74 -2.96
CA GLY A 108 0.72 -9.62 -3.30
C GLY A 108 0.27 -8.25 -3.75
N TRP A 109 1.04 -7.19 -3.52
CA TRP A 109 0.75 -5.88 -4.10
C TRP A 109 1.32 -5.74 -5.51
N SER A 110 0.50 -5.31 -6.44
CA SER A 110 0.89 -4.86 -7.78
C SER A 110 0.39 -3.43 -8.00
N ALA A 111 1.01 -2.74 -8.95
CA ALA A 111 0.60 -1.40 -9.35
C ALA A 111 0.43 -1.31 -10.86
N THR A 112 -0.59 -0.57 -11.29
CA THR A 112 -0.80 -0.23 -12.70
C THR A 112 -0.90 1.28 -12.89
N LEU A 113 -0.44 1.75 -14.04
CA LEU A 113 -0.60 3.11 -14.53
C LEU A 113 -1.47 3.06 -15.79
N ASN A 114 -2.68 3.62 -15.73
CA ASN A 114 -3.66 3.54 -16.82
C ASN A 114 -3.91 2.10 -17.30
N GLY A 115 -3.84 1.13 -16.38
CA GLY A 115 -4.02 -0.30 -16.66
C GLY A 115 -2.75 -1.04 -17.11
N ALA A 116 -1.62 -0.38 -17.35
CA ALA A 116 -0.34 -1.02 -17.63
C ALA A 116 0.45 -1.24 -16.33
N GLU A 117 0.99 -2.43 -16.14
CA GLU A 117 1.77 -2.77 -14.94
C GLU A 117 3.05 -1.91 -14.81
N ILE A 118 3.29 -1.41 -13.59
CA ILE A 118 4.49 -0.63 -13.26
C ILE A 118 5.15 -1.18 -11.99
N PRO A 119 6.47 -1.01 -11.83
CA PRO A 119 7.18 -1.49 -10.66
C PRO A 119 6.83 -0.66 -9.41
N ILE A 120 6.74 -1.34 -8.26
CA ILE A 120 6.67 -0.71 -6.94
C ILE A 120 8.07 -0.74 -6.34
N HIS A 121 8.64 0.43 -6.09
CA HIS A 121 9.96 0.58 -5.47
C HIS A 121 9.87 0.62 -3.95
N LYS A 122 10.80 -0.05 -3.28
CA LYS A 122 10.98 0.11 -1.83
C LYS A 122 11.63 1.47 -1.55
N THR A 123 10.92 2.31 -0.84
CA THR A 123 11.22 3.72 -0.66
C THR A 123 11.28 4.07 0.82
N ASN A 124 12.19 4.94 1.21
CA ASN A 124 12.36 5.40 2.58
C ASN A 124 12.38 4.23 3.58
N TYR A 125 13.12 3.16 3.23
CA TYR A 125 13.31 1.93 4.01
C TYR A 125 12.05 1.06 4.15
N LEU A 126 10.86 1.63 4.27
CA LEU A 126 9.60 0.92 4.56
C LEU A 126 8.46 1.24 3.58
N LEU A 127 8.51 2.36 2.87
CA LEU A 127 7.40 2.87 2.09
C LEU A 127 7.42 2.34 0.65
N ARG A 128 6.38 2.68 -0.10
CA ARG A 128 6.26 2.39 -1.54
C ARG A 128 6.55 3.64 -2.35
N GLY A 129 7.16 3.47 -3.51
CA GLY A 129 7.36 4.54 -4.47
C GLY A 129 7.06 4.08 -5.89
N LEU A 130 6.62 5.00 -6.74
CA LEU A 130 6.24 4.77 -8.12
C LEU A 130 6.84 5.86 -9.00
N GLU A 131 7.34 5.47 -10.18
CA GLU A 131 7.73 6.40 -11.23
C GLU A 131 6.49 6.77 -12.04
N ILE A 132 6.20 8.07 -12.12
CA ILE A 132 5.02 8.60 -12.81
C ILE A 132 5.49 9.47 -13.97
N PRO A 133 5.13 9.16 -15.23
CA PRO A 133 5.45 10.01 -16.38
C PRO A 133 4.71 11.35 -16.32
N THR A 134 5.08 12.27 -17.21
CA THR A 134 4.36 13.52 -17.39
C THR A 134 2.94 13.29 -17.87
N GLY A 135 2.01 14.13 -17.42
CA GLY A 135 0.60 14.07 -17.78
C GLY A 135 -0.33 13.72 -16.62
N SER A 136 -1.56 13.40 -17.00
CA SER A 136 -2.62 12.98 -16.06
C SER A 136 -2.79 11.46 -16.14
N HIS A 137 -2.67 10.77 -14.99
CA HIS A 137 -2.68 9.32 -14.94
C HIS A 137 -3.52 8.80 -13.79
N THR A 138 -4.16 7.66 -14.02
CA THR A 138 -4.77 6.85 -12.96
C THR A 138 -3.78 5.78 -12.54
N VAL A 139 -3.43 5.79 -11.25
CA VAL A 139 -2.61 4.76 -10.61
C VAL A 139 -3.52 3.87 -9.78
N GLU A 140 -3.42 2.56 -9.96
CA GLU A 140 -4.18 1.60 -9.16
C GLU A 140 -3.22 0.57 -8.56
N LEU A 141 -3.25 0.45 -7.22
CA LEU A 141 -2.56 -0.61 -6.50
C LEU A 141 -3.60 -1.61 -6.02
N THR A 142 -3.34 -2.90 -6.28
CA THR A 142 -4.21 -4.01 -5.87
C THR A 142 -3.43 -5.03 -5.06
N PHE A 143 -4.10 -5.59 -4.05
CA PHE A 143 -3.55 -6.65 -3.21
C PHE A 143 -4.16 -7.99 -3.55
N GLU A 144 -3.41 -8.81 -4.28
CA GLU A 144 -3.80 -10.16 -4.69
C GLU A 144 -2.64 -11.14 -4.49
N PRO A 145 -2.43 -11.65 -3.28
CA PRO A 145 -1.36 -12.60 -3.02
C PRO A 145 -1.60 -13.92 -3.77
N SER A 146 -0.58 -14.41 -4.47
CA SER A 146 -0.67 -15.57 -5.36
C SER A 146 -1.18 -16.86 -4.69
N TRP A 147 -0.93 -17.02 -3.38
CA TRP A 147 -1.44 -18.16 -2.61
C TRP A 147 -2.97 -18.12 -2.39
N LEU A 148 -3.59 -16.94 -2.48
CA LEU A 148 -5.03 -16.77 -2.19
C LEU A 148 -5.91 -17.47 -3.23
N SER A 149 -5.52 -17.48 -4.50
CA SER A 149 -6.24 -18.19 -5.56
C SER A 149 -6.23 -19.70 -5.32
N GLY A 150 -5.08 -20.26 -4.95
CA GLY A 150 -4.96 -21.67 -4.59
C GLY A 150 -5.78 -22.04 -3.35
N ALA A 151 -5.76 -21.20 -2.31
CA ALA A 151 -6.55 -21.40 -1.11
C ALA A 151 -8.06 -21.35 -1.38
N LYS A 152 -8.52 -20.41 -2.20
CA LYS A 152 -9.95 -20.33 -2.63
C LYS A 152 -10.38 -21.61 -3.38
N THR A 153 -9.55 -22.09 -4.30
CA THR A 153 -9.84 -23.32 -5.07
C THR A 153 -9.89 -24.55 -4.16
N ALA A 154 -8.94 -24.67 -3.24
CA ALA A 154 -8.93 -25.78 -2.27
C ALA A 154 -10.14 -25.74 -1.33
N ALA A 155 -10.53 -24.56 -0.87
CA ALA A 155 -11.73 -24.38 -0.03
C ALA A 155 -13.01 -24.77 -0.78
N LEU A 156 -13.17 -24.36 -2.05
CA LEU A 156 -14.30 -24.76 -2.87
C LEU A 156 -14.35 -26.28 -3.08
N GLY A 157 -13.21 -26.91 -3.35
CA GLY A 157 -13.10 -28.36 -3.46
C GLY A 157 -13.51 -29.09 -2.19
N ALA A 158 -13.06 -28.62 -1.04
CA ALA A 158 -13.43 -29.18 0.27
C ALA A 158 -14.94 -29.03 0.55
N HIS A 159 -15.53 -27.88 0.24
CA HIS A 159 -16.99 -27.68 0.38
C HIS A 159 -17.79 -28.63 -0.50
N LEU A 160 -17.37 -28.85 -1.75
CA LEU A 160 -17.99 -29.81 -2.66
C LEU A 160 -17.96 -31.25 -2.11
N VAL A 161 -16.81 -31.68 -1.58
CA VAL A 161 -16.68 -33.01 -0.95
C VAL A 161 -17.61 -33.14 0.25
N ILE A 162 -17.68 -32.14 1.13
CA ILE A 162 -18.57 -32.14 2.30
C ILE A 162 -20.03 -32.26 1.84
N LEU A 163 -20.45 -31.50 0.84
CA LEU A 163 -21.81 -31.56 0.31
C LEU A 163 -22.13 -32.96 -0.26
N ILE A 164 -21.23 -33.56 -1.03
CA ILE A 164 -21.41 -34.92 -1.57
C ILE A 164 -21.59 -35.94 -0.43
N LEU A 165 -20.78 -35.85 0.61
CA LEU A 165 -20.86 -36.74 1.76
C LEU A 165 -22.19 -36.60 2.51
N VAL A 166 -22.61 -35.35 2.78
CA VAL A 166 -23.89 -35.07 3.48
C VAL A 166 -25.08 -35.52 2.68
N PHE A 167 -25.15 -35.19 1.39
CA PHE A 167 -26.24 -35.62 0.53
C PHE A 167 -26.22 -37.15 0.29
N GLY A 168 -25.04 -37.73 0.12
CA GLY A 168 -24.87 -39.16 -0.03
C GLY A 168 -25.34 -39.93 1.21
N ALA A 169 -24.97 -39.50 2.41
CA ALA A 169 -25.42 -40.05 3.68
C ALA A 169 -26.95 -39.94 3.82
N GLY A 170 -27.52 -38.77 3.52
CA GLY A 170 -28.98 -38.56 3.56
C GLY A 170 -29.76 -39.46 2.61
N ILE A 171 -29.24 -39.67 1.39
CA ILE A 171 -29.85 -40.61 0.41
C ILE A 171 -29.77 -42.05 0.91
N MET A 172 -28.64 -42.45 1.49
CA MET A 172 -28.49 -43.83 2.02
C MET A 172 -29.45 -44.07 3.20
N GLU A 173 -29.59 -43.13 4.12
CA GLU A 173 -30.50 -43.23 5.26
C GLU A 173 -31.97 -43.29 4.80
N PHE A 174 -32.36 -42.44 3.83
CA PHE A 174 -33.69 -42.45 3.27
C PHE A 174 -34.05 -43.79 2.54
N ARG A 175 -33.08 -44.38 1.86
CA ARG A 175 -33.26 -45.70 1.22
C ARG A 175 -33.39 -46.83 2.24
N ASN A 176 -32.55 -46.80 3.29
CA ASN A 176 -32.57 -47.81 4.34
C ASN A 176 -33.85 -47.74 5.20
N GLY A 177 -34.35 -46.53 5.50
CA GLY A 177 -35.59 -46.36 6.24
C GLY A 177 -36.87 -46.70 5.47
N ARG A 178 -36.78 -46.90 4.14
CA ARG A 178 -37.90 -47.43 3.33
C ARG A 178 -37.89 -48.95 3.15
N ALA A 179 -36.83 -49.61 3.58
CA ALA A 179 -36.66 -51.07 3.45
C ALA A 179 -37.00 -51.81 4.77
N ALA A 180 -37.37 -51.09 5.82
CA ALA A 180 -37.90 -51.57 7.09
C ALA A 180 -39.42 -51.26 7.21
#